data_c5bd6c5dddc59a09e7767c4abb0f90e1
#
_entry.id   c5bd6c5dddc59a09e7767c4abb0f90e1
#
_cell.length_a   1.000
_cell.length_b   1.000
_cell.length_c   1.000
_cell.angle_alpha   90.00
_cell.angle_beta   90.00
_cell.angle_gamma   90.00
#
_symmetry.space_group_name_H-M   'P 1'
#
loop_
_entity.id
_entity.type
_entity.pdbx_description
1 polymer ?
#
loop_
_entity_poly.entity_id
_entity_poly.type
_entity_poly.pdbx_seq_one_letter_code
_entity_poly.pdbx_strand_id
1 'polypeptide(L)'
;MTTLVIIPAFNESRAIGPVIGDIPGGWVDEVVVVNNASTDETKANARAAGATVVDEPQQGYGAACLRGIEYAKTKQPNTVVFLDGDYSDHPDEMLRLVEPIAADEADFVVGSRIRGDAEPGALLPQAQMGNRLACTLMKQIWGAAYTDLGPFRAIRFRDLLALDMQDETFGWTIEMQIKAVEAGLRVEEEPVSYRRGIGPSKITGTLSGTVKASAKILWTIGRMAATKGRRAPRLQERREQFWKEAPASRIQG
;
A
#
# COMPACT_ATOMS: atom_id res chain seq x y z
N MET A 1 17.94 -5.81 8.61
CA MET A 1 16.88 -5.76 7.59
C MET A 1 16.67 -4.31 7.19
N THR A 2 16.61 -3.98 5.90
CA THR A 2 16.41 -2.61 5.42
C THR A 2 14.95 -2.38 5.04
N THR A 3 14.34 -1.33 5.59
CA THR A 3 12.94 -0.96 5.34
C THR A 3 12.85 0.41 4.67
N LEU A 4 12.12 0.49 3.56
CA LEU A 4 11.84 1.72 2.84
C LEU A 4 10.35 2.02 2.88
N VAL A 5 10.00 3.24 3.29
CA VAL A 5 8.60 3.70 3.33
C VAL A 5 8.29 4.53 2.10
N ILE A 6 7.19 4.23 1.40
CA ILE A 6 6.68 4.98 0.25
C ILE A 6 5.39 5.67 0.63
N ILE A 7 5.37 6.99 0.52
CA ILE A 7 4.21 7.84 0.84
C ILE A 7 3.76 8.57 -0.43
N PRO A 8 2.69 8.10 -1.11
CA PRO A 8 2.08 8.87 -2.19
C PRO A 8 1.41 10.13 -1.59
N ALA A 9 1.73 11.31 -2.13
CA ALA A 9 1.22 12.57 -1.59
C ALA A 9 0.73 13.51 -2.70
N PHE A 10 -0.51 14.00 -2.57
CA PHE A 10 -1.10 15.00 -3.43
C PHE A 10 -1.79 16.08 -2.61
N ASN A 11 -1.22 17.28 -2.54
CA ASN A 11 -1.72 18.39 -1.75
C ASN A 11 -1.96 18.04 -0.27
N GLU A 12 -0.90 17.54 0.39
CA GLU A 12 -0.88 17.13 1.80
C GLU A 12 0.07 18.01 2.65
N SER A 13 0.22 19.29 2.29
CA SER A 13 1.17 20.21 2.94
C SER A 13 1.04 20.28 4.47
N ARG A 14 -0.17 20.09 5.01
CA ARG A 14 -0.43 20.16 6.46
C ARG A 14 -0.21 18.82 7.17
N ALA A 15 -0.34 17.73 6.44
CA ALA A 15 -0.33 16.36 6.98
C ALA A 15 1.06 15.69 6.87
N ILE A 16 1.78 15.96 5.78
CA ILE A 16 2.99 15.20 5.43
C ILE A 16 4.10 15.30 6.48
N GLY A 17 4.28 16.45 7.13
CA GLY A 17 5.26 16.62 8.20
C GLY A 17 4.97 15.74 9.42
N PRO A 18 3.77 15.82 10.02
CA PRO A 18 3.30 14.90 11.04
C PRO A 18 3.42 13.40 10.66
N VAL A 19 3.02 13.01 9.45
CA VAL A 19 3.16 11.61 8.98
C VAL A 19 4.61 11.15 9.08
N ILE A 20 5.56 11.93 8.56
CA ILE A 20 6.98 11.58 8.58
C ILE A 20 7.52 11.57 10.01
N GLY A 21 7.09 12.51 10.84
CA GLY A 21 7.55 12.65 12.22
C GLY A 21 7.15 11.48 13.14
N ASP A 22 6.01 10.83 12.87
CA ASP A 22 5.51 9.70 13.66
C ASP A 22 6.07 8.34 13.17
N ILE A 23 6.83 8.30 12.08
CA ILE A 23 7.46 7.06 11.60
C ILE A 23 8.57 6.65 12.60
N PRO A 24 8.52 5.40 13.14
CA PRO A 24 9.47 4.97 14.16
C PRO A 24 10.90 4.90 13.64
N GLY A 25 11.80 5.72 14.22
CA GLY A 25 13.23 5.66 13.94
C GLY A 25 13.84 4.32 14.36
N GLY A 26 14.88 3.87 13.65
CA GLY A 26 15.58 2.62 13.95
C GLY A 26 15.02 1.36 13.26
N TRP A 27 13.82 1.45 12.67
CA TRP A 27 13.21 0.37 11.88
C TRP A 27 13.05 0.75 10.39
N VAL A 28 13.20 2.03 10.07
CA VAL A 28 13.06 2.58 8.73
C VAL A 28 14.39 3.21 8.32
N ASP A 29 14.94 2.75 7.20
CA ASP A 29 16.20 3.26 6.67
C ASP A 29 15.99 4.49 5.79
N GLU A 30 14.86 4.56 5.09
CA GLU A 30 14.55 5.68 4.22
C GLU A 30 13.04 5.91 4.08
N VAL A 31 12.63 7.17 4.16
CA VAL A 31 11.25 7.62 3.85
C VAL A 31 11.26 8.33 2.51
N VAL A 32 10.44 7.86 1.58
CA VAL A 32 10.29 8.41 0.23
C VAL A 32 8.89 8.95 0.06
N VAL A 33 8.77 10.25 -0.07
CA VAL A 33 7.51 10.91 -0.44
C VAL A 33 7.46 11.07 -1.95
N VAL A 34 6.45 10.46 -2.57
CA VAL A 34 6.19 10.66 -4.00
C VAL A 34 5.22 11.80 -4.17
N ASN A 35 5.76 12.94 -4.58
CA ASN A 35 4.98 14.15 -4.87
C ASN A 35 4.21 13.97 -6.18
N ASN A 36 2.92 13.64 -6.08
CA ASN A 36 2.06 13.34 -7.21
C ASN A 36 1.39 14.62 -7.78
N ALA A 37 2.20 15.47 -8.41
CA ALA A 37 1.76 16.74 -9.00
C ALA A 37 1.07 17.70 -8.01
N SER A 38 1.55 17.78 -6.75
CA SER A 38 1.04 18.77 -5.78
C SER A 38 1.31 20.20 -6.23
N THR A 39 0.37 21.09 -5.93
CA THR A 39 0.41 22.53 -6.20
C THR A 39 0.61 23.39 -4.96
N ASP A 40 0.68 22.75 -3.78
CA ASP A 40 0.91 23.36 -2.48
C ASP A 40 2.33 23.06 -1.96
N GLU A 41 2.60 23.38 -0.70
CA GLU A 41 3.90 23.21 -0.05
C GLU A 41 4.23 21.75 0.35
N THR A 42 3.48 20.74 -0.13
CA THR A 42 3.70 19.32 0.20
C THR A 42 5.15 18.90 0.00
N LYS A 43 5.72 19.23 -1.16
CA LYS A 43 7.10 18.88 -1.52
C LYS A 43 8.14 19.53 -0.60
N ALA A 44 7.94 20.80 -0.28
CA ALA A 44 8.85 21.54 0.60
C ALA A 44 8.79 20.99 2.03
N ASN A 45 7.59 20.77 2.54
CA ASN A 45 7.36 20.25 3.89
C ASN A 45 7.87 18.82 4.08
N ALA A 46 7.72 17.95 3.07
CA ALA A 46 8.27 16.61 3.11
C ALA A 46 9.80 16.61 3.20
N ARG A 47 10.49 17.46 2.42
CA ARG A 47 11.95 17.64 2.51
C ARG A 47 12.38 18.18 3.85
N ALA A 48 11.68 19.19 4.37
CA ALA A 48 11.98 19.78 5.68
C ALA A 48 11.82 18.76 6.82
N ALA A 49 10.90 17.79 6.67
CA ALA A 49 10.73 16.68 7.61
C ALA A 49 11.76 15.54 7.44
N GLY A 50 12.71 15.65 6.49
CA GLY A 50 13.79 14.70 6.30
C GLY A 50 13.53 13.59 5.28
N ALA A 51 12.41 13.62 4.55
CA ALA A 51 12.14 12.61 3.53
C ALA A 51 12.87 12.88 2.21
N THR A 52 13.23 11.82 1.52
CA THR A 52 13.57 11.88 0.09
C THR A 52 12.30 12.17 -0.72
N VAL A 53 12.34 13.14 -1.62
CA VAL A 53 11.16 13.48 -2.44
C VAL A 53 11.42 13.16 -3.91
N VAL A 54 10.53 12.34 -4.48
CA VAL A 54 10.50 11.97 -5.90
C VAL A 54 9.24 12.55 -6.53
N ASP A 55 9.38 13.15 -7.71
CA ASP A 55 8.23 13.72 -8.43
C ASP A 55 7.60 12.68 -9.36
N GLU A 56 6.25 12.62 -9.37
CA GLU A 56 5.43 11.90 -10.34
C GLU A 56 4.42 12.89 -10.93
N PRO A 57 4.61 13.32 -12.19
CA PRO A 57 3.73 14.31 -12.82
C PRO A 57 2.36 13.73 -13.23
N GLN A 58 2.26 12.42 -13.44
CA GLN A 58 1.01 11.78 -13.78
C GLN A 58 0.17 11.60 -12.50
N GLN A 59 -0.95 12.32 -12.41
CA GLN A 59 -1.86 12.18 -11.28
C GLN A 59 -2.47 10.78 -11.20
N GLY A 60 -2.37 10.18 -10.03
CA GLY A 60 -2.94 8.87 -9.73
C GLY A 60 -2.27 8.22 -8.54
N TYR A 61 -3.07 7.66 -7.63
CA TYR A 61 -2.55 6.96 -6.45
C TYR A 61 -1.58 5.84 -6.83
N GLY A 62 -2.00 4.99 -7.77
CA GLY A 62 -1.16 3.89 -8.26
C GLY A 62 0.07 4.40 -9.01
N ALA A 63 -0.04 5.49 -9.80
CA ALA A 63 1.11 6.09 -10.49
C ALA A 63 2.18 6.52 -9.48
N ALA A 64 1.77 7.18 -8.39
CA ALA A 64 2.68 7.55 -7.32
C ALA A 64 3.32 6.33 -6.64
N CYS A 65 2.52 5.29 -6.34
CA CYS A 65 3.06 4.05 -5.77
C CYS A 65 4.06 3.37 -6.71
N LEU A 66 3.75 3.28 -8.01
CA LEU A 66 4.64 2.71 -9.02
C LEU A 66 5.95 3.51 -9.13
N ARG A 67 5.88 4.83 -9.09
CA ARG A 67 7.06 5.69 -9.07
C ARG A 67 7.94 5.45 -7.84
N GLY A 68 7.32 5.26 -6.67
CA GLY A 68 8.01 4.87 -5.44
C GLY A 68 8.69 3.51 -5.55
N ILE A 69 8.05 2.52 -6.19
CA ILE A 69 8.64 1.20 -6.47
C ILE A 69 9.86 1.33 -7.39
N GLU A 70 9.78 2.16 -8.45
CA GLU A 70 10.93 2.42 -9.31
C GLU A 70 12.12 3.02 -8.53
N TYR A 71 11.85 3.94 -7.62
CA TYR A 71 12.88 4.45 -6.72
C TYR A 71 13.45 3.34 -5.83
N ALA A 72 12.59 2.51 -5.22
CA ALA A 72 13.01 1.41 -4.36
C ALA A 72 13.91 0.40 -5.10
N LYS A 73 13.75 0.22 -6.43
CA LYS A 73 14.67 -0.60 -7.25
C LYS A 73 16.12 -0.11 -7.19
N THR A 74 16.36 1.18 -7.01
CA THR A 74 17.70 1.74 -6.89
C THR A 74 18.34 1.47 -5.51
N LYS A 75 17.50 1.23 -4.49
CA LYS A 75 17.93 1.03 -3.09
C LYS A 75 17.97 -0.44 -2.68
N GLN A 76 17.17 -1.29 -3.35
CA GLN A 76 17.08 -2.72 -3.05
C GLN A 76 16.80 -3.03 -1.57
N PRO A 77 15.75 -2.45 -0.96
CA PRO A 77 15.41 -2.73 0.44
C PRO A 77 14.98 -4.20 0.62
N ASN A 78 14.91 -4.67 1.86
CA ASN A 78 14.32 -5.97 2.18
C ASN A 78 12.78 -5.87 2.17
N THR A 79 12.25 -4.79 2.77
CA THR A 79 10.81 -4.55 2.93
C THR A 79 10.44 -3.16 2.44
N VAL A 80 9.27 -3.07 1.81
CA VAL A 80 8.64 -1.80 1.45
C VAL A 80 7.35 -1.66 2.24
N VAL A 81 7.15 -0.48 2.82
CA VAL A 81 5.91 -0.09 3.49
C VAL A 81 5.24 1.00 2.66
N PHE A 82 3.94 0.87 2.43
CA PHE A 82 3.11 1.94 1.86
C PHE A 82 2.25 2.55 2.97
N LEU A 83 2.14 3.87 2.96
CA LEU A 83 1.45 4.65 3.97
C LEU A 83 0.84 5.89 3.31
N ASP A 84 -0.40 6.26 3.64
CA ASP A 84 -1.01 7.45 3.08
C ASP A 84 -0.44 8.75 3.69
N GLY A 85 -0.40 9.82 2.89
CA GLY A 85 0.19 11.10 3.28
C GLY A 85 -0.74 12.04 4.03
N ASP A 86 -2.01 11.67 4.27
CA ASP A 86 -3.06 12.52 4.84
C ASP A 86 -3.17 12.45 6.38
N TYR A 87 -2.28 11.69 7.03
CA TYR A 87 -2.25 11.46 8.48
C TYR A 87 -3.44 10.67 9.02
N SER A 88 -4.15 9.93 8.18
CA SER A 88 -5.26 9.06 8.63
C SER A 88 -4.81 7.73 9.22
N ASP A 89 -3.71 7.18 8.74
CA ASP A 89 -3.04 6.04 9.34
C ASP A 89 -2.22 6.45 10.58
N HIS A 90 -1.81 5.48 11.38
CA HIS A 90 -0.92 5.63 12.52
C HIS A 90 0.48 5.09 12.18
N PRO A 91 1.43 5.96 11.74
CA PRO A 91 2.77 5.52 11.34
C PRO A 91 3.54 4.82 12.45
N ASP A 92 3.30 5.18 13.71
CA ASP A 92 3.87 4.58 14.91
C ASP A 92 3.48 3.10 15.09
N GLU A 93 2.39 2.63 14.46
CA GLU A 93 1.99 1.21 14.46
C GLU A 93 2.67 0.38 13.36
N MET A 94 3.57 0.97 12.56
CA MET A 94 4.25 0.32 11.43
C MET A 94 4.97 -0.99 11.81
N LEU A 95 5.48 -1.07 13.04
CA LEU A 95 6.17 -2.27 13.52
C LEU A 95 5.30 -3.50 13.45
N ARG A 96 4.00 -3.41 13.73
CA ARG A 96 3.05 -4.53 13.62
C ARG A 96 3.02 -5.13 12.21
N LEU A 97 3.31 -4.32 11.18
CA LEU A 97 3.31 -4.78 9.78
C LEU A 97 4.68 -5.32 9.36
N VAL A 98 5.76 -4.78 9.94
CA VAL A 98 7.13 -5.12 9.53
C VAL A 98 7.66 -6.33 10.28
N GLU A 99 7.31 -6.49 11.56
CA GLU A 99 7.79 -7.61 12.41
C GLU A 99 7.45 -8.99 11.85
N PRO A 100 6.22 -9.30 11.38
CA PRO A 100 5.92 -10.62 10.81
C PRO A 100 6.76 -10.93 9.54
N ILE A 101 7.08 -9.89 8.76
CA ILE A 101 7.96 -10.03 7.59
C ILE A 101 9.42 -10.28 8.03
N ALA A 102 9.87 -9.56 9.05
CA ALA A 102 11.21 -9.73 9.60
C ALA A 102 11.42 -11.11 10.23
N ALA A 103 10.40 -11.64 10.90
CA ALA A 103 10.37 -12.97 11.51
C ALA A 103 10.21 -14.11 10.49
N ASP A 104 10.07 -13.81 9.21
CA ASP A 104 9.76 -14.78 8.14
C ASP A 104 8.41 -15.51 8.33
N GLU A 105 7.47 -14.90 9.00
CA GLU A 105 6.10 -15.42 9.21
C GLU A 105 5.19 -15.03 8.04
N ALA A 106 5.32 -13.80 7.52
CA ALA A 106 4.56 -13.29 6.39
C ALA A 106 5.45 -12.78 5.24
N ASP A 107 4.88 -12.73 4.03
CA ASP A 107 5.49 -12.10 2.85
C ASP A 107 4.83 -10.74 2.56
N PHE A 108 3.55 -10.59 2.96
CA PHE A 108 2.74 -9.39 2.80
C PHE A 108 1.80 -9.21 4.00
N VAL A 109 1.82 -8.04 4.63
CA VAL A 109 0.97 -7.68 5.76
C VAL A 109 0.14 -6.45 5.43
N VAL A 110 -1.16 -6.52 5.69
CA VAL A 110 -2.12 -5.43 5.48
C VAL A 110 -2.62 -4.92 6.82
N GLY A 111 -2.51 -3.62 7.07
CA GLY A 111 -3.15 -3.00 8.22
C GLY A 111 -4.66 -2.95 8.02
N SER A 112 -5.40 -3.64 8.87
CA SER A 112 -6.87 -3.67 8.83
C SER A 112 -7.47 -2.66 9.80
N ARG A 113 -8.07 -1.62 9.26
CA ARG A 113 -8.84 -0.60 9.99
C ARG A 113 -10.17 -1.15 10.52
N ILE A 114 -10.63 -2.26 9.90
CA ILE A 114 -11.89 -2.93 10.30
C ILE A 114 -11.66 -3.82 11.54
N ARG A 115 -10.46 -4.35 11.71
CA ARG A 115 -10.06 -5.16 12.89
C ARG A 115 -9.49 -4.31 14.03
N GLY A 116 -9.05 -3.09 13.74
CA GLY A 116 -8.49 -2.16 14.69
C GLY A 116 -9.47 -1.08 15.15
N ASP A 117 -8.92 -0.02 15.73
CA ASP A 117 -9.69 1.08 16.33
C ASP A 117 -9.79 2.26 15.37
N ALA A 118 -10.95 2.42 14.72
CA ALA A 118 -11.21 3.57 13.88
C ALA A 118 -11.97 4.66 14.65
N GLU A 119 -11.48 5.91 14.58
CA GLU A 119 -12.19 7.06 15.15
C GLU A 119 -13.61 7.18 14.58
N PRO A 120 -14.59 7.60 15.38
CA PRO A 120 -15.96 7.81 14.91
C PRO A 120 -16.00 8.75 13.69
N GLY A 121 -16.52 8.23 12.54
CA GLY A 121 -16.60 8.97 11.28
C GLY A 121 -15.31 9.06 10.47
N ALA A 122 -14.22 8.41 10.84
CA ALA A 122 -13.04 8.27 9.99
C ALA A 122 -13.30 7.36 8.79
N LEU A 123 -14.02 6.28 9.00
CA LEU A 123 -14.48 5.39 7.93
C LEU A 123 -15.94 5.70 7.60
N LEU A 124 -16.18 6.31 6.44
CA LEU A 124 -17.53 6.64 5.99
C LEU A 124 -18.34 5.37 5.70
N PRO A 125 -19.66 5.31 6.04
CA PRO A 125 -20.48 4.11 5.86
C PRO A 125 -20.48 3.55 4.44
N GLN A 126 -20.49 4.43 3.43
CA GLN A 126 -20.43 4.04 2.02
C GLN A 126 -19.08 3.42 1.64
N ALA A 127 -17.98 3.90 2.23
CA ALA A 127 -16.64 3.32 2.02
C ALA A 127 -16.54 1.94 2.69
N GLN A 128 -17.08 1.79 3.90
CA GLN A 128 -17.14 0.49 4.60
C GLN A 128 -17.98 -0.53 3.81
N MET A 129 -19.11 -0.11 3.24
CA MET A 129 -19.95 -0.99 2.41
C MET A 129 -19.22 -1.44 1.14
N GLY A 130 -18.53 -0.53 0.45
CA GLY A 130 -17.71 -0.84 -0.72
C GLY A 130 -16.56 -1.78 -0.38
N ASN A 131 -15.87 -1.53 0.73
CA ASN A 131 -14.81 -2.38 1.26
C ASN A 131 -15.31 -3.80 1.53
N ARG A 132 -16.43 -3.93 2.27
CA ARG A 132 -17.03 -5.23 2.59
C ARG A 132 -17.45 -6.01 1.35
N LEU A 133 -18.04 -5.33 0.35
CA LEU A 133 -18.40 -5.95 -0.93
C LEU A 133 -17.14 -6.47 -1.66
N ALA A 134 -16.10 -5.66 -1.76
CA ALA A 134 -14.86 -6.04 -2.44
C ALA A 134 -14.18 -7.24 -1.75
N CYS A 135 -14.05 -7.22 -0.42
CA CYS A 135 -13.49 -8.32 0.35
C CYS A 135 -14.33 -9.61 0.21
N THR A 136 -15.68 -9.49 0.17
CA THR A 136 -16.56 -10.62 -0.06
C THR A 136 -16.35 -11.24 -1.44
N LEU A 137 -16.25 -10.42 -2.49
CA LEU A 137 -15.97 -10.89 -3.85
C LEU A 137 -14.58 -11.54 -3.95
N MET A 138 -13.56 -10.95 -3.33
CA MET A 138 -12.22 -11.56 -3.28
C MET A 138 -12.25 -12.92 -2.59
N LYS A 139 -12.97 -13.05 -1.50
CA LYS A 139 -13.13 -14.33 -0.80
C LYS A 139 -13.81 -15.39 -1.68
N GLN A 140 -14.88 -15.02 -2.40
CA GLN A 140 -15.60 -15.94 -3.27
C GLN A 140 -14.77 -16.36 -4.50
N ILE A 141 -14.01 -15.45 -5.11
CA ILE A 141 -13.30 -15.70 -6.37
C ILE A 141 -11.92 -16.31 -6.14
N TRP A 142 -11.18 -15.85 -5.11
CA TRP A 142 -9.78 -16.25 -4.85
C TRP A 142 -9.59 -17.03 -3.54
N GLY A 143 -10.62 -17.15 -2.68
CA GLY A 143 -10.47 -17.71 -1.35
C GLY A 143 -9.77 -16.78 -0.36
N ALA A 144 -9.54 -15.51 -0.73
CA ALA A 144 -8.79 -14.53 0.05
C ALA A 144 -9.61 -14.00 1.23
N ALA A 145 -9.12 -14.16 2.44
CA ALA A 145 -9.85 -13.81 3.67
C ALA A 145 -9.50 -12.39 4.18
N TYR A 146 -9.46 -11.39 3.29
CA TYR A 146 -9.25 -10.00 3.69
C TYR A 146 -10.49 -9.40 4.34
N THR A 147 -10.27 -8.54 5.35
CA THR A 147 -11.29 -7.73 5.99
C THR A 147 -11.25 -6.28 5.52
N ASP A 148 -10.09 -5.82 5.02
CA ASP A 148 -9.87 -4.44 4.60
C ASP A 148 -9.02 -4.32 3.32
N LEU A 149 -9.26 -3.22 2.59
CA LEU A 149 -8.43 -2.77 1.46
C LEU A 149 -7.47 -1.64 1.88
N GLY A 150 -7.08 -1.62 3.15
CA GLY A 150 -6.30 -0.54 3.77
C GLY A 150 -5.06 -0.15 2.98
N PRO A 151 -4.71 1.14 2.92
CA PRO A 151 -3.51 1.62 2.25
C PRO A 151 -2.23 1.26 3.01
N PHE A 152 -2.30 1.21 4.34
CA PHE A 152 -1.18 0.88 5.21
C PHE A 152 -0.82 -0.60 5.09
N ARG A 153 0.33 -0.89 4.50
CA ARG A 153 0.75 -2.25 4.19
C ARG A 153 2.27 -2.39 4.08
N ALA A 154 2.77 -3.57 4.43
CA ALA A 154 4.18 -3.92 4.28
C ALA A 154 4.32 -5.18 3.40
N ILE A 155 5.35 -5.23 2.56
CA ILE A 155 5.60 -6.36 1.66
C ILE A 155 7.10 -6.57 1.46
N ARG A 156 7.54 -7.82 1.35
CA ARG A 156 8.90 -8.12 0.91
C ARG A 156 9.16 -7.51 -0.46
N PHE A 157 10.25 -6.80 -0.60
CA PHE A 157 10.53 -6.07 -1.85
C PHE A 157 10.60 -6.99 -3.08
N ARG A 158 11.16 -8.18 -2.93
CA ARG A 158 11.23 -9.17 -4.02
C ARG A 158 9.85 -9.64 -4.45
N ASP A 159 8.99 -9.93 -3.49
CA ASP A 159 7.61 -10.32 -3.79
C ASP A 159 6.85 -9.18 -4.45
N LEU A 160 7.04 -7.93 -3.99
CA LEU A 160 6.47 -6.74 -4.64
C LEU A 160 6.88 -6.64 -6.12
N LEU A 161 8.16 -6.87 -6.44
CA LEU A 161 8.64 -6.88 -7.82
C LEU A 161 8.04 -8.02 -8.63
N ALA A 162 7.86 -9.19 -8.02
CA ALA A 162 7.24 -10.35 -8.66
C ALA A 162 5.76 -10.12 -8.98
N LEU A 163 5.04 -9.33 -8.18
CA LEU A 163 3.63 -8.99 -8.42
C LEU A 163 3.41 -8.17 -9.70
N ASP A 164 4.42 -7.48 -10.22
CA ASP A 164 4.34 -6.72 -11.47
C ASP A 164 3.13 -5.76 -11.50
N MET A 165 3.09 -4.86 -10.56
CA MET A 165 1.98 -3.92 -10.37
C MET A 165 1.80 -3.00 -11.58
N GLN A 166 0.53 -2.73 -11.97
CA GLN A 166 0.20 -2.04 -13.20
C GLN A 166 -0.87 -0.94 -13.05
N ASP A 167 -1.74 -1.01 -12.03
CA ASP A 167 -2.84 -0.03 -11.92
C ASP A 167 -2.30 1.32 -11.43
N GLU A 168 -2.48 2.36 -12.24
CA GLU A 168 -2.01 3.71 -11.97
C GLU A 168 -2.98 4.54 -11.12
N THR A 169 -4.14 3.97 -10.74
CA THR A 169 -5.22 4.69 -10.07
C THR A 169 -5.68 4.00 -8.77
N PHE A 170 -6.94 4.13 -8.41
CA PHE A 170 -7.52 3.55 -7.18
C PHE A 170 -7.66 2.02 -7.18
N GLY A 171 -7.41 1.35 -8.30
CA GLY A 171 -7.38 -0.11 -8.40
C GLY A 171 -6.10 -0.72 -7.83
N TRP A 172 -5.07 0.07 -7.56
CA TRP A 172 -3.75 -0.38 -7.15
C TRP A 172 -3.78 -1.23 -5.87
N THR A 173 -4.52 -0.80 -4.85
CA THR A 173 -4.60 -1.51 -3.57
C THR A 173 -5.19 -2.90 -3.72
N ILE A 174 -6.31 -3.01 -4.44
CA ILE A 174 -6.97 -4.30 -4.67
C ILE A 174 -6.21 -5.19 -5.65
N GLU A 175 -5.54 -4.59 -6.65
CA GLU A 175 -4.65 -5.31 -7.55
C GLU A 175 -3.55 -6.03 -6.78
N MET A 176 -2.89 -5.34 -5.83
CA MET A 176 -1.84 -5.91 -5.01
C MET A 176 -2.35 -7.10 -4.20
N GLN A 177 -3.48 -6.96 -3.51
CA GLN A 177 -4.05 -8.01 -2.68
C GLN A 177 -4.45 -9.24 -3.50
N ILE A 178 -5.08 -9.05 -4.68
CA ILE A 178 -5.42 -10.16 -5.57
C ILE A 178 -4.16 -10.85 -6.09
N LYS A 179 -3.17 -10.09 -6.56
CA LYS A 179 -1.93 -10.65 -7.09
C LYS A 179 -1.11 -11.36 -6.01
N ALA A 180 -1.11 -10.87 -4.78
CA ALA A 180 -0.47 -11.53 -3.65
C ALA A 180 -1.03 -12.95 -3.43
N VAL A 181 -2.36 -13.10 -3.41
CA VAL A 181 -3.00 -14.42 -3.31
C VAL A 181 -2.69 -15.31 -4.51
N GLU A 182 -2.75 -14.76 -5.73
CA GLU A 182 -2.45 -15.52 -6.95
C GLU A 182 -0.99 -15.98 -7.05
N ALA A 183 -0.07 -15.17 -6.52
CA ALA A 183 1.35 -15.52 -6.44
C ALA A 183 1.67 -16.48 -5.27
N GLY A 184 0.69 -16.81 -4.42
CA GLY A 184 0.87 -17.70 -3.28
C GLY A 184 1.70 -17.08 -2.14
N LEU A 185 1.58 -15.76 -1.91
CA LEU A 185 2.21 -15.11 -0.78
C LEU A 185 1.53 -15.53 0.54
N ARG A 186 2.32 -15.62 1.61
CA ARG A 186 1.80 -15.70 2.97
C ARG A 186 1.31 -14.30 3.36
N VAL A 187 0.00 -14.13 3.44
CA VAL A 187 -0.64 -12.85 3.70
C VAL A 187 -1.23 -12.83 5.09
N GLU A 188 -0.95 -11.76 5.83
CA GLU A 188 -1.53 -11.50 7.14
C GLU A 188 -2.23 -10.15 7.19
N GLU A 189 -3.18 -10.01 8.12
CA GLU A 189 -3.84 -8.75 8.44
C GLU A 189 -3.62 -8.42 9.91
N GLU A 190 -3.01 -7.25 10.16
CA GLU A 190 -2.80 -6.72 11.49
C GLU A 190 -3.82 -5.61 11.82
N PRO A 191 -4.43 -5.63 13.01
CA PRO A 191 -5.28 -4.54 13.47
C PRO A 191 -4.47 -3.24 13.56
N VAL A 192 -4.95 -2.17 12.91
CA VAL A 192 -4.34 -0.84 12.99
C VAL A 192 -5.36 0.22 13.35
N SER A 193 -4.94 1.22 14.08
CA SER A 193 -5.75 2.39 14.39
C SER A 193 -5.94 3.27 13.15
N TYR A 194 -7.08 3.96 13.08
CA TYR A 194 -7.39 4.84 11.96
C TYR A 194 -8.10 6.11 12.44
N ARG A 195 -7.59 7.26 12.08
CA ARG A 195 -8.13 8.57 12.47
C ARG A 195 -8.66 9.35 11.27
N ARG A 196 -9.28 10.49 11.54
CA ARG A 196 -9.65 11.41 10.46
C ARG A 196 -8.39 12.07 9.92
N GLY A 197 -8.20 12.01 8.61
CA GLY A 197 -7.09 12.68 7.94
C GLY A 197 -7.14 14.21 8.07
N ILE A 198 -5.99 14.86 7.95
CA ILE A 198 -5.84 16.31 7.99
C ILE A 198 -6.22 16.87 6.61
N GLY A 199 -7.31 17.61 6.54
CA GLY A 199 -7.80 18.22 5.32
C GLY A 199 -8.95 17.46 4.65
N PRO A 200 -9.41 17.89 3.47
CA PRO A 200 -10.50 17.23 2.76
C PRO A 200 -10.02 15.91 2.12
N SER A 201 -10.77 14.84 2.33
CA SER A 201 -10.48 13.57 1.65
C SER A 201 -10.50 13.74 0.13
N LYS A 202 -9.42 13.33 -0.53
CA LYS A 202 -9.26 13.45 -1.99
C LYS A 202 -10.04 12.38 -2.77
N ILE A 203 -10.39 11.26 -2.11
CA ILE A 203 -11.02 10.11 -2.73
C ILE A 203 -12.48 10.00 -2.30
N THR A 204 -12.73 9.95 -0.99
CA THR A 204 -14.06 9.68 -0.43
C THR A 204 -14.80 10.92 0.07
N GLY A 205 -14.18 12.10 0.02
CA GLY A 205 -14.76 13.37 0.50
C GLY A 205 -15.96 13.87 -0.32
N THR A 206 -16.20 13.29 -1.51
CA THR A 206 -17.38 13.59 -2.34
C THR A 206 -18.13 12.31 -2.72
N LEU A 207 -19.44 12.40 -2.87
CA LEU A 207 -20.27 11.26 -3.31
C LEU A 207 -19.79 10.74 -4.69
N SER A 208 -19.48 11.65 -5.61
CA SER A 208 -18.97 11.28 -6.94
C SER A 208 -17.60 10.60 -6.90
N GLY A 209 -16.70 11.01 -6.02
CA GLY A 209 -15.39 10.37 -5.81
C GLY A 209 -15.54 8.95 -5.27
N THR A 210 -16.40 8.77 -4.27
CA THR A 210 -16.70 7.44 -3.71
C THR A 210 -17.27 6.50 -4.77
N VAL A 211 -18.23 6.96 -5.58
CA VAL A 211 -18.84 6.15 -6.65
C VAL A 211 -17.80 5.77 -7.71
N LYS A 212 -16.94 6.71 -8.13
CA LYS A 212 -15.88 6.43 -9.11
C LYS A 212 -14.85 5.42 -8.57
N ALA A 213 -14.42 5.58 -7.32
CA ALA A 213 -13.49 4.64 -6.69
C ALA A 213 -14.11 3.24 -6.56
N SER A 214 -15.37 3.14 -6.11
CA SER A 214 -16.07 1.86 -5.98
C SER A 214 -16.27 1.19 -7.34
N ALA A 215 -16.67 1.92 -8.36
CA ALA A 215 -16.83 1.41 -9.72
C ALA A 215 -15.48 0.89 -10.28
N LYS A 216 -14.38 1.62 -10.05
CA LYS A 216 -13.04 1.19 -10.46
C LYS A 216 -12.61 -0.08 -9.74
N ILE A 217 -12.85 -0.20 -8.43
CA ILE A 217 -12.55 -1.40 -7.65
C ILE A 217 -13.31 -2.61 -8.22
N LEU A 218 -14.63 -2.49 -8.42
CA LEU A 218 -15.45 -3.58 -8.95
C LEU A 218 -15.04 -3.96 -10.38
N TRP A 219 -14.73 -2.98 -11.22
CA TRP A 219 -14.20 -3.23 -12.56
C TRP A 219 -12.85 -3.97 -12.51
N THR A 220 -11.95 -3.56 -11.61
CA THR A 220 -10.66 -4.23 -11.41
C THR A 220 -10.86 -5.67 -10.99
N ILE A 221 -11.75 -5.96 -10.02
CA ILE A 221 -12.10 -7.32 -9.61
C ILE A 221 -12.59 -8.13 -10.81
N GLY A 222 -13.55 -7.62 -11.59
CA GLY A 222 -14.11 -8.31 -12.75
C GLY A 222 -13.05 -8.61 -13.82
N ARG A 223 -12.21 -7.62 -14.16
CA ARG A 223 -11.09 -7.78 -15.11
C ARG A 223 -10.09 -8.82 -14.63
N MET A 224 -9.75 -8.79 -13.35
CA MET A 224 -8.79 -9.70 -12.76
C MET A 224 -9.37 -11.13 -12.65
N ALA A 225 -10.65 -11.29 -12.34
CA ALA A 225 -11.33 -12.58 -12.34
C ALA A 225 -11.32 -13.23 -13.73
N ALA A 226 -11.63 -12.47 -14.78
CA ALA A 226 -11.63 -12.94 -16.16
C ALA A 226 -10.25 -13.45 -16.65
N THR A 227 -9.16 -12.95 -16.07
CA THR A 227 -7.79 -13.31 -16.49
C THR A 227 -7.03 -14.19 -15.48
N LYS A 228 -7.68 -14.59 -14.38
CA LYS A 228 -7.10 -15.36 -13.26
C LYS A 228 -6.32 -16.60 -13.73
N GLY A 229 -6.94 -17.42 -14.55
CA GLY A 229 -6.35 -18.70 -15.00
C GLY A 229 -5.05 -18.56 -15.80
N ARG A 230 -4.84 -17.39 -16.45
CA ARG A 230 -3.60 -17.10 -17.20
C ARG A 230 -2.57 -16.37 -16.35
N ARG A 231 -3.04 -15.53 -15.41
CA ARG A 231 -2.17 -14.67 -14.62
C ARG A 231 -1.55 -15.40 -13.44
N ALA A 232 -2.31 -16.16 -12.68
CA ALA A 232 -1.83 -16.82 -11.48
C ALA A 232 -0.58 -17.71 -11.72
N PRO A 233 -0.53 -18.61 -12.72
CA PRO A 233 0.69 -19.39 -13.00
C PRO A 233 1.91 -18.51 -13.30
N ARG A 234 1.72 -17.43 -14.09
CA ARG A 234 2.81 -16.53 -14.45
C ARG A 234 3.37 -15.78 -13.24
N LEU A 235 2.52 -15.38 -12.29
CA LEU A 235 2.96 -14.71 -11.07
C LEU A 235 3.74 -15.67 -10.18
N GLN A 236 3.33 -16.93 -10.07
CA GLN A 236 4.04 -17.95 -9.31
C GLN A 236 5.43 -18.22 -9.91
N GLU A 237 5.52 -18.46 -11.23
CA GLU A 237 6.79 -18.65 -11.95
C GLU A 237 7.72 -17.44 -11.76
N ARG A 238 7.17 -16.22 -11.91
CA ARG A 238 7.92 -14.97 -11.74
C ARG A 238 8.44 -14.84 -10.31
N ARG A 239 7.64 -15.15 -9.30
CA ARG A 239 8.05 -15.16 -7.90
C ARG A 239 9.21 -16.13 -7.67
N GLU A 240 9.11 -17.35 -8.16
CA GLU A 240 10.17 -18.35 -8.05
C GLU A 240 11.48 -17.87 -8.69
N GLN A 241 11.43 -17.18 -9.84
CA GLN A 241 12.62 -16.62 -10.49
C GLN A 241 13.29 -15.57 -9.60
N PHE A 242 12.53 -14.59 -9.06
CA PHE A 242 13.07 -13.57 -8.16
C PHE A 242 13.71 -14.17 -6.90
N TRP A 243 13.19 -15.31 -6.40
CA TRP A 243 13.78 -15.99 -5.25
C TRP A 243 15.01 -16.81 -5.60
N LYS A 244 15.11 -17.40 -6.78
CA LYS A 244 16.29 -18.16 -7.25
C LYS A 244 17.48 -17.25 -7.58
N GLU A 245 17.22 -16.06 -8.12
CA GLU A 245 18.26 -15.08 -8.50
C GLU A 245 18.82 -14.32 -7.29
N ALA A 246 18.29 -14.56 -6.11
CA ALA A 246 18.73 -13.90 -4.89
C ALA A 246 20.07 -14.44 -4.41
N PRO A 247 21.10 -13.59 -4.18
CA PRO A 247 22.32 -14.03 -3.53
C PRO A 247 22.01 -14.51 -2.10
N ALA A 248 22.53 -15.70 -1.77
CA ALA A 248 22.29 -16.39 -0.48
C ALA A 248 22.66 -15.54 0.77
N SER A 249 23.53 -14.55 0.60
CA SER A 249 23.96 -13.65 1.68
C SER A 249 22.92 -12.62 2.16
N ARG A 250 21.78 -12.48 1.47
CA ARG A 250 20.69 -11.54 1.83
C ARG A 250 19.44 -12.20 2.45
N ILE A 251 19.52 -13.52 2.67
CA ILE A 251 18.39 -14.31 3.24
C ILE A 251 18.52 -14.43 4.77
N GLN A 252 19.69 -14.11 5.33
CA GLN A 252 19.97 -14.18 6.77
C GLN A 252 20.36 -12.78 7.26
N GLY A 253 19.38 -11.95 7.53
CA GLY A 253 19.64 -10.63 8.14
C GLY A 253 18.36 -9.97 8.62
#